data_6261957cb6aedaa2edfc21e543c54600
#
_entry.id   6261957cb6aedaa2edfc21e543c54600
#
_cell.length_a   1.000
_cell.length_b   1.000
_cell.length_c   1.000
_cell.angle_alpha   90.00
_cell.angle_beta   90.00
_cell.angle_gamma   90.00
#
_symmetry.space_group_name_H-M   'P 1'
#
loop_
_entity.id
_entity.type
_entity.pdbx_description
1 polymer ?
#
loop_
_entity_poly.entity_id
_entity_poly.type
_entity_poly.pdbx_seq_one_letter_code
_entity_poly.pdbx_strand_id
1 'polypeptide(L)'
;MSAINRAVLDDLAPQGVLRAAINFGNPVLAQKGSDGSPQGVSVALAKALAEELGVSLQMTTFDAAGKVFAALEEGVWDVAFLAIEPVREEQIAFSEPYVIIEGTYLVAAGSPFQVVEDLDQPGLRLAVGKGAAYDLFLSRTLKHAQLERAETSAGAVDLYLQQHLDAAAGVRQPLELMAANTPGYRVLEGAFTAIRQAMAVPRLREAGAAYVRDFIERKKAGGLVKAALAQSGQADVAVAPLQ
;
A
#
# COMPACT_ATOMS: atom_id res chain seq x y z
N MET A 1 -20.69 25.52 -2.69
CA MET A 1 -19.75 24.73 -1.88
C MET A 1 -19.73 25.32 -0.48
N SER A 2 -19.98 24.51 0.55
CA SER A 2 -19.81 24.95 1.94
C SER A 2 -18.32 25.24 2.17
N ALA A 3 -17.99 26.32 2.91
CA ALA A 3 -16.61 26.63 3.24
C ALA A 3 -16.00 25.47 4.06
N ILE A 4 -14.78 25.07 3.72
CA ILE A 4 -14.05 24.03 4.46
C ILE A 4 -13.82 24.53 5.88
N ASN A 5 -14.09 23.67 6.86
CA ASN A 5 -13.87 23.99 8.27
C ASN A 5 -12.38 24.30 8.53
N ARG A 6 -12.11 25.36 9.25
CA ARG A 6 -10.77 25.80 9.60
C ARG A 6 -9.94 24.68 10.29
N ALA A 7 -10.56 23.92 11.19
CA ALA A 7 -9.90 22.82 11.87
C ALA A 7 -9.39 21.72 10.90
N VAL A 8 -10.12 21.48 9.81
CA VAL A 8 -9.71 20.55 8.75
C VAL A 8 -8.46 21.06 8.03
N LEU A 9 -8.42 22.35 7.70
CA LEU A 9 -7.25 22.96 7.06
C LEU A 9 -6.04 23.00 7.99
N ASP A 10 -6.25 23.29 9.27
CA ASP A 10 -5.18 23.30 10.28
C ASP A 10 -4.58 21.89 10.47
N ASP A 11 -5.40 20.82 10.29
CA ASP A 11 -4.93 19.43 10.36
C ASP A 11 -4.26 18.95 9.07
N LEU A 12 -4.85 19.22 7.90
CA LEU A 12 -4.42 18.62 6.62
C LEU A 12 -3.47 19.51 5.81
N ALA A 13 -3.56 20.81 5.99
CA ALA A 13 -2.76 21.78 5.23
C ALA A 13 -2.39 23.00 6.09
N PRO A 14 -1.68 22.83 7.22
CA PRO A 14 -1.45 23.90 8.21
C PRO A 14 -0.71 25.12 7.64
N GLN A 15 0.01 24.94 6.53
CA GLN A 15 0.75 25.99 5.82
C GLN A 15 0.14 26.33 4.45
N GLY A 16 -1.13 25.98 4.22
CA GLY A 16 -1.76 26.14 2.90
C GLY A 16 -1.29 25.13 1.85
N VAL A 17 -0.58 24.10 2.26
CA VAL A 17 -0.04 23.03 1.40
C VAL A 17 -0.42 21.68 1.99
N LEU A 18 -1.05 20.82 1.21
CA LEU A 18 -1.25 19.41 1.54
C LEU A 18 0.01 18.63 1.17
N ARG A 19 0.69 18.06 2.16
CA ARG A 19 1.86 17.21 1.94
C ARG A 19 1.44 15.75 1.92
N ALA A 20 1.59 15.10 0.76
CA ALA A 20 1.18 13.71 0.56
C ALA A 20 2.41 12.79 0.39
N ALA A 21 2.45 11.70 1.14
CA ALA A 21 3.43 10.63 0.96
C ALA A 21 2.93 9.62 -0.09
N ILE A 22 3.70 9.43 -1.15
CA ILE A 22 3.39 8.53 -2.27
C ILE A 22 4.37 7.35 -2.24
N ASN A 23 3.85 6.14 -2.14
CA ASN A 23 4.63 4.92 -2.04
C ASN A 23 4.72 4.19 -3.40
N PHE A 24 5.86 4.25 -4.05
CA PHE A 24 6.16 3.47 -5.26
C PHE A 24 6.46 2.00 -4.98
N GLY A 25 6.67 1.62 -3.72
CA GLY A 25 6.89 0.22 -3.32
C GLY A 25 5.67 -0.69 -3.54
N ASN A 26 4.49 -0.10 -3.79
CA ASN A 26 3.29 -0.81 -4.21
C ASN A 26 2.77 -0.26 -5.54
N PRO A 27 3.16 -0.85 -6.68
CA PRO A 27 2.82 -0.35 -8.00
C PRO A 27 1.32 -0.48 -8.36
N VAL A 28 0.52 -1.20 -7.58
CA VAL A 28 -0.93 -1.19 -7.70
C VAL A 28 -1.50 0.20 -7.37
N LEU A 29 -0.88 0.91 -6.42
CA LEU A 29 -1.40 2.18 -5.89
C LEU A 29 -0.73 3.40 -6.50
N ALA A 30 0.56 3.31 -6.79
CA ALA A 30 1.33 4.41 -7.36
C ALA A 30 2.47 3.89 -8.24
N GLN A 31 2.68 4.56 -9.36
CA GLN A 31 3.76 4.26 -10.29
C GLN A 31 4.49 5.55 -10.67
N LYS A 32 5.70 5.38 -11.18
CA LYS A 32 6.46 6.44 -11.81
C LYS A 32 6.08 6.50 -13.29
N GLY A 33 5.56 7.63 -13.73
CA GLY A 33 5.23 7.86 -15.14
C GLY A 33 6.46 7.90 -16.03
N SER A 34 6.25 7.91 -17.34
CA SER A 34 7.33 7.98 -18.33
C SER A 34 8.15 9.27 -18.24
N ASP A 35 7.55 10.36 -17.79
CA ASP A 35 8.18 11.63 -17.50
C ASP A 35 8.81 11.73 -16.10
N GLY A 36 8.74 10.66 -15.32
CA GLY A 36 9.20 10.58 -13.94
C GLY A 36 8.21 11.08 -12.89
N SER A 37 7.07 11.65 -13.30
CA SER A 37 6.05 12.14 -12.37
C SER A 37 5.29 10.98 -11.69
N PRO A 38 4.82 11.18 -10.44
CA PRO A 38 3.96 10.20 -9.79
C PRO A 38 2.60 10.10 -10.48
N GLN A 39 2.11 8.86 -10.63
CA GLN A 39 0.76 8.55 -11.13
C GLN A 39 0.17 7.39 -10.34
N GLY A 40 -1.12 7.09 -10.57
CA GLY A 40 -1.86 6.01 -9.90
C GLY A 40 -2.96 6.52 -8.99
N VAL A 41 -3.67 5.59 -8.36
CA VAL A 41 -4.85 5.92 -7.52
C VAL A 41 -4.50 6.77 -6.31
N SER A 42 -3.35 6.55 -5.67
CA SER A 42 -2.90 7.36 -4.53
C SER A 42 -2.68 8.82 -4.95
N VAL A 43 -2.08 9.03 -6.11
CA VAL A 43 -1.83 10.37 -6.67
C VAL A 43 -3.14 11.07 -7.05
N ALA A 44 -4.07 10.33 -7.67
CA ALA A 44 -5.39 10.86 -8.02
C ALA A 44 -6.17 11.32 -6.77
N LEU A 45 -6.14 10.52 -5.71
CA LEU A 45 -6.77 10.87 -4.43
C LEU A 45 -6.09 12.08 -3.77
N ALA A 46 -4.76 12.16 -3.77
CA ALA A 46 -4.04 13.31 -3.21
C ALA A 46 -4.38 14.60 -3.96
N LYS A 47 -4.43 14.57 -5.30
CA LYS A 47 -4.81 15.70 -6.15
C LYS A 47 -6.25 16.13 -5.87
N ALA A 48 -7.19 15.19 -5.84
CA ALA A 48 -8.60 15.47 -5.58
C ALA A 48 -8.83 16.05 -4.18
N LEU A 49 -8.06 15.61 -3.17
CA LEU A 49 -8.14 16.16 -1.82
C LEU A 49 -7.61 17.59 -1.77
N ALA A 50 -6.46 17.86 -2.36
CA ALA A 50 -5.88 19.20 -2.40
C ALA A 50 -6.80 20.20 -3.14
N GLU A 51 -7.39 19.78 -4.27
CA GLU A 51 -8.37 20.57 -5.02
C GLU A 51 -9.61 20.88 -4.18
N GLU A 52 -10.17 19.89 -3.49
CA GLU A 52 -11.36 20.05 -2.65
C GLU A 52 -11.09 20.98 -1.45
N LEU A 53 -9.87 20.90 -0.86
CA LEU A 53 -9.44 21.78 0.22
C LEU A 53 -9.08 23.20 -0.27
N GLY A 54 -8.89 23.40 -1.58
CA GLY A 54 -8.45 24.67 -2.15
C GLY A 54 -7.00 25.05 -1.81
N VAL A 55 -6.11 24.05 -1.66
CA VAL A 55 -4.71 24.24 -1.28
C VAL A 55 -3.76 23.65 -2.34
N SER A 56 -2.50 24.06 -2.32
CA SER A 56 -1.48 23.43 -3.16
C SER A 56 -1.12 22.03 -2.66
N LEU A 57 -0.65 21.16 -3.58
CA LEU A 57 -0.21 19.80 -3.28
C LEU A 57 1.31 19.68 -3.40
N GLN A 58 1.94 19.13 -2.38
CA GLN A 58 3.31 18.68 -2.41
C GLN A 58 3.37 17.16 -2.20
N MET A 59 4.02 16.44 -3.09
CA MET A 59 4.18 14.99 -2.99
C MET A 59 5.62 14.63 -2.65
N THR A 60 5.81 13.80 -1.63
CA THR A 60 7.09 13.15 -1.30
C THR A 60 6.98 11.68 -1.63
N THR A 61 7.91 11.16 -2.43
CA THR A 61 7.88 9.77 -2.91
C THR A 61 8.78 8.87 -2.06
N PHE A 62 8.34 7.66 -1.84
CA PHE A 62 9.03 6.61 -1.10
C PHE A 62 9.03 5.31 -1.91
N ASP A 63 10.00 4.46 -1.68
CA ASP A 63 10.13 3.14 -2.35
C ASP A 63 9.65 1.96 -1.48
N ALA A 64 9.16 2.24 -0.25
CA ALA A 64 8.64 1.23 0.66
C ALA A 64 7.63 1.80 1.64
N ALA A 65 6.59 1.02 1.97
CA ALA A 65 5.57 1.39 2.95
C ALA A 65 6.14 1.58 4.37
N GLY A 66 7.14 0.79 4.75
CA GLY A 66 7.84 0.95 6.03
C GLY A 66 8.54 2.30 6.15
N LYS A 67 9.09 2.82 5.06
CA LYS A 67 9.73 4.15 5.04
C LYS A 67 8.70 5.28 5.12
N VAL A 68 7.52 5.13 4.50
CA VAL A 68 6.40 6.08 4.68
C VAL A 68 5.98 6.15 6.14
N PHE A 69 5.83 4.98 6.78
CA PHE A 69 5.45 4.92 8.18
C PHE A 69 6.52 5.53 9.11
N ALA A 70 7.79 5.21 8.89
CA ALA A 70 8.89 5.79 9.66
C ALA A 70 8.97 7.32 9.53
N ALA A 71 8.68 7.87 8.36
CA ALA A 71 8.68 9.32 8.10
C ALA A 71 7.55 10.09 8.83
N LEU A 72 6.60 9.38 9.46
CA LEU A 72 5.59 10.00 10.33
C LEU A 72 6.23 10.77 11.50
N GLU A 73 7.25 10.20 12.13
CA GLU A 73 7.96 10.82 13.26
C GLU A 73 8.69 12.12 12.86
N GLU A 74 9.09 12.21 11.60
CA GLU A 74 9.74 13.41 11.06
C GLU A 74 8.73 14.51 10.67
N GLY A 75 7.44 14.20 10.68
CA GLY A 75 6.37 15.14 10.32
C GLY A 75 6.42 15.63 8.88
N VAL A 76 6.92 14.82 7.94
CA VAL A 76 7.13 15.23 6.55
C VAL A 76 5.88 15.14 5.68
N TRP A 77 4.83 14.50 6.16
CA TRP A 77 3.56 14.36 5.44
C TRP A 77 2.34 14.62 6.32
N ASP A 78 1.25 15.05 5.70
CA ASP A 78 -0.06 15.29 6.33
C ASP A 78 -1.03 14.18 6.01
N VAL A 79 -0.92 13.58 4.81
CA VAL A 79 -1.65 12.38 4.38
C VAL A 79 -0.71 11.37 3.75
N ALA A 80 -1.03 10.11 3.93
CA ALA A 80 -0.34 8.99 3.31
C ALA A 80 -1.34 7.93 2.82
N PHE A 81 -0.85 6.94 2.09
CA PHE A 81 -1.64 5.84 1.51
C PHE A 81 -1.00 4.53 1.96
N LEU A 82 -1.56 3.94 2.99
CA LEU A 82 -1.00 2.76 3.67
C LEU A 82 -2.09 1.73 3.95
N ALA A 83 -1.68 0.47 4.06
CA ALA A 83 -2.57 -0.57 4.56
C ALA A 83 -2.87 -0.36 6.04
N ILE A 84 -4.11 -0.64 6.42
CA ILE A 84 -4.54 -0.69 7.81
C ILE A 84 -3.85 -1.89 8.47
N GLU A 85 -2.99 -1.60 9.46
CA GLU A 85 -2.25 -2.60 10.24
C GLU A 85 -2.20 -2.19 11.71
N PRO A 86 -2.38 -3.12 12.66
CA PRO A 86 -2.49 -2.79 14.08
C PRO A 86 -1.37 -1.88 14.61
N VAL A 87 -0.12 -2.19 14.25
CA VAL A 87 1.03 -1.38 14.69
C VAL A 87 0.99 0.05 14.15
N ARG A 88 0.37 0.28 12.99
CA ARG A 88 0.23 1.61 12.40
C ARG A 88 -0.93 2.39 13.04
N GLU A 89 -2.01 1.69 13.42
CA GLU A 89 -3.17 2.31 14.08
C GLU A 89 -2.84 2.96 15.43
N GLU A 90 -1.72 2.61 16.05
CA GLU A 90 -1.24 3.26 17.25
C GLU A 90 -0.91 4.75 17.04
N GLN A 91 -0.47 5.12 15.84
CA GLN A 91 0.02 6.47 15.50
C GLN A 91 -0.73 7.12 14.35
N ILE A 92 -1.55 6.37 13.62
CA ILE A 92 -2.29 6.80 12.43
C ILE A 92 -3.79 6.62 12.64
N ALA A 93 -4.57 7.61 12.21
CA ALA A 93 -5.99 7.48 11.98
C ALA A 93 -6.22 7.15 10.49
N PHE A 94 -6.90 6.05 10.22
CA PHE A 94 -7.20 5.62 8.86
C PHE A 94 -8.60 6.01 8.42
N SER A 95 -8.78 6.24 7.11
CA SER A 95 -10.09 6.17 6.46
C SER A 95 -10.58 4.72 6.38
N GLU A 96 -11.81 4.53 5.90
CA GLU A 96 -12.20 3.23 5.36
C GLU A 96 -11.31 2.85 4.16
N PRO A 97 -11.13 1.56 3.87
CA PRO A 97 -10.30 1.16 2.74
C PRO A 97 -10.92 1.64 1.41
N TYR A 98 -10.07 2.07 0.49
CA TYR A 98 -10.49 2.42 -0.87
C TYR A 98 -10.18 1.29 -1.87
N VAL A 99 -9.21 0.43 -1.57
CA VAL A 99 -8.78 -0.71 -2.38
C VAL A 99 -8.47 -1.88 -1.45
N ILE A 100 -8.84 -3.09 -1.88
CA ILE A 100 -8.47 -4.34 -1.22
C ILE A 100 -7.66 -5.16 -2.21
N ILE A 101 -6.44 -5.51 -1.82
CA ILE A 101 -5.50 -6.35 -2.56
C ILE A 101 -5.07 -7.54 -1.72
N GLU A 102 -4.42 -8.51 -2.33
CA GLU A 102 -4.08 -9.77 -1.68
C GLU A 102 -2.58 -9.91 -1.44
N GLY A 103 -2.23 -10.46 -0.28
CA GLY A 103 -0.90 -10.96 0.01
C GLY A 103 -0.79 -12.44 -0.35
N THR A 104 0.21 -12.81 -1.14
CA THR A 104 0.45 -14.17 -1.60
C THR A 104 1.95 -14.45 -1.77
N TYR A 105 2.31 -15.60 -2.32
CA TYR A 105 3.70 -15.99 -2.52
C TYR A 105 4.03 -16.30 -3.99
N LEU A 106 5.21 -15.90 -4.38
CA LEU A 106 5.90 -16.34 -5.59
C LEU A 106 6.81 -17.53 -5.23
N VAL A 107 6.74 -18.61 -5.99
CA VAL A 107 7.57 -19.79 -5.85
C VAL A 107 8.11 -20.24 -7.20
N ALA A 108 9.15 -21.09 -7.20
CA ALA A 108 9.60 -21.74 -8.42
C ALA A 108 8.49 -22.64 -8.99
N ALA A 109 8.39 -22.74 -10.32
CA ALA A 109 7.36 -23.53 -10.98
C ALA A 109 7.37 -25.01 -10.56
N GLY A 110 8.58 -25.56 -10.32
CA GLY A 110 8.80 -26.93 -9.84
C GLY A 110 8.71 -27.11 -8.31
N SER A 111 8.36 -26.06 -7.56
CA SER A 111 8.19 -26.12 -6.12
C SER A 111 7.06 -27.09 -5.72
N PRO A 112 7.20 -27.86 -4.61
CA PRO A 112 6.16 -28.75 -4.12
C PRO A 112 4.95 -28.00 -3.53
N PHE A 113 5.11 -26.73 -3.17
CA PHE A 113 4.05 -25.92 -2.54
C PHE A 113 2.93 -25.61 -3.52
N GLN A 114 1.68 -25.84 -3.13
CA GLN A 114 0.51 -25.61 -3.99
C GLN A 114 -0.37 -24.45 -3.50
N VAL A 115 -0.47 -24.27 -2.19
CA VAL A 115 -1.31 -23.26 -1.54
C VAL A 115 -0.48 -22.47 -0.54
N VAL A 116 -0.98 -21.31 -0.13
CA VAL A 116 -0.26 -20.39 0.76
C VAL A 116 0.02 -21.01 2.15
N GLU A 117 -0.84 -21.91 2.59
CA GLU A 117 -0.71 -22.60 3.87
C GLU A 117 0.49 -23.56 3.92
N ASP A 118 0.99 -24.01 2.79
CA ASP A 118 2.15 -24.91 2.70
C ASP A 118 3.44 -24.25 3.19
N LEU A 119 3.49 -22.93 3.31
CA LEU A 119 4.73 -22.19 3.56
C LEU A 119 5.04 -21.90 5.04
N ASP A 120 4.15 -22.23 5.98
CA ASP A 120 4.47 -22.10 7.40
C ASP A 120 5.02 -23.39 7.98
N GLN A 121 6.21 -23.81 7.54
CA GLN A 121 6.88 -25.01 8.00
C GLN A 121 8.29 -24.71 8.55
N PRO A 122 8.78 -25.53 9.50
CA PRO A 122 10.14 -25.39 10.02
C PRO A 122 11.19 -25.50 8.91
N GLY A 123 12.15 -24.60 8.94
CA GLY A 123 13.28 -24.59 8.01
C GLY A 123 13.02 -23.82 6.72
N LEU A 124 11.77 -23.42 6.43
CA LEU A 124 11.48 -22.59 5.26
C LEU A 124 11.90 -21.13 5.50
N ARG A 125 12.42 -20.50 4.47
CA ARG A 125 12.88 -19.10 4.47
C ARG A 125 12.12 -18.32 3.42
N LEU A 126 11.43 -17.28 3.84
CA LEU A 126 10.52 -16.50 3.02
C LEU A 126 11.02 -15.05 2.93
N ALA A 127 11.19 -14.54 1.71
CA ALA A 127 11.59 -13.14 1.50
C ALA A 127 10.39 -12.21 1.66
N VAL A 128 10.60 -11.09 2.35
CA VAL A 128 9.59 -10.04 2.54
C VAL A 128 10.22 -8.65 2.41
N GLY A 129 9.44 -7.68 1.93
CA GLY A 129 9.81 -6.26 2.00
C GLY A 129 9.56 -5.72 3.40
N LYS A 130 10.61 -5.23 4.04
CA LYS A 130 10.61 -4.74 5.42
C LYS A 130 9.53 -3.68 5.66
N GLY A 131 8.66 -3.92 6.63
CA GLY A 131 7.59 -3.02 7.01
C GLY A 131 6.42 -2.93 6.00
N ALA A 132 6.40 -3.75 4.95
CA ALA A 132 5.23 -3.90 4.09
C ALA A 132 4.07 -4.56 4.88
N ALA A 133 2.83 -4.34 4.45
CA ALA A 133 1.67 -4.91 5.15
C ALA A 133 1.75 -6.43 5.29
N TYR A 134 2.18 -7.11 4.24
CA TYR A 134 2.34 -8.56 4.27
C TYR A 134 3.50 -9.02 5.18
N ASP A 135 4.60 -8.24 5.31
CA ASP A 135 5.65 -8.51 6.32
C ASP A 135 5.08 -8.39 7.73
N LEU A 136 4.35 -7.31 8.01
CA LEU A 136 3.71 -7.09 9.32
C LEU A 136 2.71 -8.19 9.67
N PHE A 137 1.92 -8.62 8.68
CA PHE A 137 0.98 -9.73 8.85
C PHE A 137 1.71 -11.05 9.13
N LEU A 138 2.66 -11.42 8.30
CA LEU A 138 3.41 -12.68 8.44
C LEU A 138 4.23 -12.72 9.72
N SER A 139 4.80 -11.58 10.15
CA SER A 139 5.56 -11.48 11.41
C SER A 139 4.74 -11.84 12.65
N ARG A 140 3.42 -11.61 12.63
CA ARG A 140 2.54 -11.94 13.77
C ARG A 140 1.80 -13.26 13.62
N THR A 141 1.77 -13.87 12.43
CA THR A 141 0.95 -15.06 12.15
C THR A 141 1.74 -16.32 11.91
N LEU A 142 2.92 -16.23 11.29
CA LEU A 142 3.78 -17.40 11.06
C LEU A 142 4.29 -17.95 12.39
N LYS A 143 4.33 -19.27 12.47
CA LYS A 143 4.76 -20.02 13.66
C LYS A 143 6.11 -20.72 13.46
N HIS A 144 6.44 -21.09 12.25
CA HIS A 144 7.54 -21.99 11.92
C HIS A 144 8.51 -21.43 10.90
N ALA A 145 8.02 -20.86 9.79
CA ALA A 145 8.87 -20.32 8.74
C ALA A 145 9.60 -19.05 9.18
N GLN A 146 10.76 -18.79 8.59
CA GLN A 146 11.60 -17.64 8.88
C GLN A 146 11.46 -16.58 7.81
N LEU A 147 11.40 -15.31 8.23
CA LEU A 147 11.32 -14.16 7.33
C LEU A 147 12.70 -13.56 7.09
N GLU A 148 13.06 -13.44 5.81
CA GLU A 148 14.26 -12.73 5.34
C GLU A 148 13.84 -11.40 4.73
N ARG A 149 14.32 -10.29 5.28
CA ARG A 149 13.85 -8.95 4.93
C ARG A 149 14.79 -8.24 3.97
N ALA A 150 14.21 -7.72 2.89
CA ALA A 150 14.83 -6.72 2.03
C ALA A 150 14.26 -5.34 2.32
N GLU A 151 14.95 -4.28 1.93
CA GLU A 151 14.50 -2.89 2.19
C GLU A 151 13.24 -2.49 1.41
N THR A 152 12.96 -3.19 0.29
CA THR A 152 11.80 -2.92 -0.57
C THR A 152 11.10 -4.21 -0.97
N SER A 153 9.85 -4.11 -1.46
CA SER A 153 9.12 -5.27 -1.98
C SER A 153 9.78 -5.87 -3.24
N ALA A 154 10.31 -5.03 -4.13
CA ALA A 154 11.09 -5.50 -5.29
C ALA A 154 12.38 -6.19 -4.83
N GLY A 155 13.09 -5.62 -3.86
CA GLY A 155 14.28 -6.21 -3.27
C GLY A 155 14.02 -7.56 -2.59
N ALA A 156 12.81 -7.81 -2.10
CA ALA A 156 12.45 -9.13 -1.56
C ALA A 156 12.41 -10.22 -2.64
N VAL A 157 11.92 -9.89 -3.84
CA VAL A 157 11.96 -10.81 -4.98
C VAL A 157 13.43 -11.06 -5.40
N ASP A 158 14.24 -10.01 -5.47
CA ASP A 158 15.66 -10.15 -5.79
C ASP A 158 16.40 -11.02 -4.76
N LEU A 159 16.11 -10.81 -3.47
CA LEU A 159 16.67 -11.60 -2.37
C LEU A 159 16.30 -13.09 -2.50
N TYR A 160 15.02 -13.37 -2.79
CA TYR A 160 14.52 -14.71 -3.05
C TYR A 160 15.30 -15.41 -4.18
N LEU A 161 15.46 -14.71 -5.30
CA LEU A 161 16.19 -15.25 -6.47
C LEU A 161 17.68 -15.48 -6.19
N GLN A 162 18.33 -14.51 -5.56
CA GLN A 162 19.78 -14.56 -5.31
C GLN A 162 20.19 -15.58 -4.25
N GLN A 163 19.38 -15.74 -3.21
CA GLN A 163 19.67 -16.63 -2.10
C GLN A 163 18.94 -17.98 -2.19
N HIS A 164 18.20 -18.22 -3.28
CA HIS A 164 17.45 -19.46 -3.48
C HIS A 164 16.56 -19.78 -2.26
N LEU A 165 15.82 -18.78 -1.78
CA LEU A 165 14.89 -18.96 -0.69
C LEU A 165 13.69 -19.82 -1.13
N ASP A 166 12.81 -20.20 -0.22
CA ASP A 166 11.68 -21.08 -0.55
C ASP A 166 10.54 -20.33 -1.26
N ALA A 167 10.30 -19.05 -0.91
CA ALA A 167 9.33 -18.19 -1.56
C ALA A 167 9.64 -16.70 -1.35
N ALA A 168 9.03 -15.85 -2.18
CA ALA A 168 8.91 -14.42 -1.93
C ALA A 168 7.44 -14.07 -1.67
N ALA A 169 7.16 -13.45 -0.52
CA ALA A 169 5.86 -12.88 -0.24
C ALA A 169 5.71 -11.51 -0.89
N GLY A 170 4.48 -11.15 -1.26
CA GLY A 170 4.19 -9.85 -1.85
C GLY A 170 2.73 -9.64 -2.17
N VAL A 171 2.44 -8.49 -2.74
CA VAL A 171 1.14 -8.20 -3.33
C VAL A 171 0.97 -9.02 -4.60
N ARG A 172 -0.21 -9.60 -4.82
CA ARG A 172 -0.49 -10.52 -5.93
C ARG A 172 -0.11 -9.97 -7.29
N GLN A 173 -0.61 -8.80 -7.67
CA GLN A 173 -0.43 -8.25 -9.02
C GLN A 173 1.05 -8.07 -9.42
N PRO A 174 1.93 -7.45 -8.60
CA PRO A 174 3.35 -7.39 -8.91
C PRO A 174 4.01 -8.76 -9.02
N LEU A 175 3.62 -9.74 -8.19
CA LEU A 175 4.16 -11.10 -8.26
C LEU A 175 3.71 -11.83 -9.52
N GLU A 176 2.45 -11.68 -9.92
CA GLU A 176 1.92 -12.24 -11.17
C GLU A 176 2.61 -11.64 -12.41
N LEU A 177 2.83 -10.32 -12.39
CA LEU A 177 3.58 -9.64 -13.46
C LEU A 177 5.03 -10.16 -13.56
N MET A 178 5.68 -10.36 -12.42
CA MET A 178 7.02 -10.94 -12.36
C MET A 178 7.03 -12.37 -12.92
N ALA A 179 6.10 -13.22 -12.50
CA ALA A 179 5.99 -14.60 -12.97
C ALA A 179 5.68 -14.68 -14.47
N ALA A 180 4.85 -13.77 -15.00
CA ALA A 180 4.54 -13.69 -16.42
C ALA A 180 5.76 -13.30 -17.27
N ASN A 181 6.66 -12.48 -16.75
CA ASN A 181 7.84 -11.99 -17.44
C ASN A 181 9.10 -12.85 -17.20
N THR A 182 9.07 -13.77 -16.23
CA THR A 182 10.22 -14.59 -15.84
C THR A 182 9.83 -16.07 -15.83
N PRO A 183 10.11 -16.83 -16.91
CA PRO A 183 9.82 -18.25 -16.94
C PRO A 183 10.43 -19.00 -15.77
N GLY A 184 9.74 -20.02 -15.27
CA GLY A 184 10.22 -20.85 -14.17
C GLY A 184 9.70 -20.45 -12.79
N TYR A 185 8.79 -19.47 -12.71
CA TYR A 185 8.14 -19.05 -11.48
C TYR A 185 6.62 -19.04 -11.62
N ARG A 186 5.92 -19.14 -10.51
CA ARG A 186 4.45 -19.05 -10.42
C ARG A 186 4.03 -18.43 -9.09
N VAL A 187 2.84 -17.86 -9.09
CA VAL A 187 2.18 -17.39 -7.86
C VAL A 187 1.29 -18.50 -7.32
N LEU A 188 1.27 -18.68 -6.00
CA LEU A 188 0.42 -19.69 -5.35
C LEU A 188 -1.06 -19.30 -5.43
N GLU A 189 -1.91 -20.33 -5.46
CA GLU A 189 -3.35 -20.15 -5.28
C GLU A 189 -3.66 -19.66 -3.86
N GLY A 190 -4.74 -18.89 -3.75
CA GLY A 190 -5.18 -18.31 -2.49
C GLY A 190 -4.36 -17.08 -2.06
N ALA A 191 -4.74 -16.53 -0.95
CA ALA A 191 -4.10 -15.40 -0.31
C ALA A 191 -3.98 -15.66 1.18
N PHE A 192 -2.82 -15.35 1.77
CA PHE A 192 -2.68 -15.46 3.23
C PHE A 192 -3.32 -14.28 3.95
N THR A 193 -3.54 -13.15 3.26
CA THR A 193 -4.22 -11.98 3.82
C THR A 193 -4.88 -11.13 2.74
N ALA A 194 -5.96 -10.45 3.14
CA ALA A 194 -6.53 -9.32 2.41
C ALA A 194 -5.93 -8.02 2.95
N ILE A 195 -5.27 -7.26 2.10
CA ILE A 195 -4.59 -6.01 2.44
C ILE A 195 -5.53 -4.85 2.15
N ARG A 196 -6.03 -4.20 3.20
CA ARG A 196 -6.97 -3.08 3.12
C ARG A 196 -6.20 -1.77 3.03
N GLN A 197 -6.14 -1.18 1.83
CA GLN A 197 -5.44 0.08 1.58
C GLN A 197 -6.34 1.27 1.89
N ALA A 198 -5.86 2.19 2.72
CA ALA A 198 -6.62 3.34 3.19
C ALA A 198 -5.79 4.63 3.14
N MET A 199 -6.48 5.77 3.23
CA MET A 199 -5.82 7.03 3.48
C MET A 199 -5.47 7.13 4.97
N ALA A 200 -4.31 7.67 5.26
CA ALA A 200 -3.71 7.77 6.58
C ALA A 200 -3.48 9.23 6.96
N VAL A 201 -3.85 9.59 8.17
CA VAL A 201 -3.64 10.91 8.76
C VAL A 201 -2.95 10.71 10.13
N PRO A 202 -2.00 11.56 10.57
CA PRO A 202 -1.45 11.45 11.92
C PRO A 202 -2.56 11.45 12.97
N ARG A 203 -2.50 10.52 13.94
CA ARG A 203 -3.62 10.18 14.84
C ARG A 203 -4.24 11.36 15.59
N LEU A 204 -3.45 12.36 15.96
CA LEU A 204 -3.92 13.52 16.73
C LEU A 204 -4.66 14.58 15.88
N ARG A 205 -4.77 14.38 14.59
CA ARG A 205 -5.44 15.30 13.65
C ARG A 205 -6.88 14.86 13.41
N GLU A 206 -7.73 15.02 14.42
CA GLU A 206 -9.07 14.43 14.46
C GLU A 206 -10.02 14.99 13.40
N ALA A 207 -10.00 16.32 13.18
CA ALA A 207 -10.84 16.97 12.18
C ALA A 207 -10.44 16.54 10.74
N GLY A 208 -9.14 16.47 10.48
CA GLY A 208 -8.58 15.97 9.24
C GLY A 208 -8.91 14.51 8.99
N ALA A 209 -8.79 13.66 10.01
CA ALA A 209 -9.13 12.24 9.91
C ALA A 209 -10.62 12.02 9.63
N ALA A 210 -11.51 12.76 10.30
CA ALA A 210 -12.95 12.70 10.03
C ALA A 210 -13.28 13.13 8.59
N TYR A 211 -12.64 14.21 8.13
CA TYR A 211 -12.82 14.70 6.76
C TYR A 211 -12.36 13.68 5.71
N VAL A 212 -11.20 13.07 5.93
CA VAL A 212 -10.64 12.08 5.01
C VAL A 212 -11.49 10.80 4.95
N ARG A 213 -12.12 10.38 6.06
CA ARG A 213 -13.08 9.26 6.05
C ARG A 213 -14.28 9.54 5.14
N ASP A 214 -14.92 10.70 5.29
CA ASP A 214 -16.03 11.10 4.42
C ASP A 214 -15.58 11.30 2.97
N PHE A 215 -14.43 11.92 2.76
CA PHE A 215 -13.84 12.13 1.44
C PHE A 215 -13.68 10.83 0.68
N ILE A 216 -13.10 9.77 1.30
CA ILE A 216 -12.83 8.51 0.60
C ILE A 216 -14.12 7.81 0.18
N GLU A 217 -15.16 7.84 1.04
CA GLU A 217 -16.47 7.27 0.71
C GLU A 217 -17.11 8.00 -0.49
N ARG A 218 -17.07 9.33 -0.50
CA ARG A 218 -17.55 10.13 -1.64
C ARG A 218 -16.76 9.85 -2.92
N LYS A 219 -15.43 9.64 -2.85
CA LYS A 219 -14.59 9.35 -4.03
C LYS A 219 -14.78 7.93 -4.54
N LYS A 220 -15.06 6.96 -3.66
CA LYS A 220 -15.49 5.61 -4.07
C LYS A 220 -16.83 5.66 -4.78
N ALA A 221 -17.85 6.27 -4.16
CA ALA A 221 -19.19 6.40 -4.71
C ALA A 221 -19.23 7.17 -6.04
N GLY A 222 -18.41 8.21 -6.15
CA GLY A 222 -18.29 9.03 -7.37
C GLY A 222 -17.45 8.40 -8.48
N GLY A 223 -16.90 7.20 -8.28
CA GLY A 223 -16.16 6.45 -9.29
C GLY A 223 -14.71 6.89 -9.53
N LEU A 224 -14.18 7.88 -8.78
CA LEU A 224 -12.82 8.36 -8.96
C LEU A 224 -11.79 7.25 -8.71
N VAL A 225 -11.97 6.45 -7.66
CA VAL A 225 -11.05 5.35 -7.33
C VAL A 225 -11.01 4.33 -8.48
N LYS A 226 -12.18 3.92 -8.98
CA LYS A 226 -12.29 2.97 -10.10
C LYS A 226 -11.64 3.53 -11.38
N ALA A 227 -11.92 4.79 -11.71
CA ALA A 227 -11.34 5.43 -12.89
C ALA A 227 -9.82 5.56 -12.80
N ALA A 228 -9.29 5.94 -11.63
CA ALA A 228 -7.85 6.09 -11.42
C ALA A 228 -7.11 4.73 -11.50
N LEU A 229 -7.69 3.66 -10.96
CA LEU A 229 -7.16 2.30 -11.11
C LEU A 229 -7.10 1.90 -12.60
N ALA A 230 -8.19 2.11 -13.34
CA ALA A 230 -8.23 1.78 -14.77
C ALA A 230 -7.20 2.58 -15.58
N GLN A 231 -7.07 3.88 -15.32
CA GLN A 231 -6.10 4.76 -16.00
C GLN A 231 -4.64 4.37 -15.74
N SER A 232 -4.36 3.75 -14.60
CA SER A 232 -3.02 3.29 -14.23
C SER A 232 -2.76 1.81 -14.53
N GLY A 233 -3.61 1.17 -15.34
CA GLY A 233 -3.44 -0.22 -15.74
C GLY A 233 -3.84 -1.24 -14.67
N GLN A 234 -4.62 -0.83 -13.66
CA GLN A 234 -5.04 -1.65 -12.53
C GLN A 234 -6.57 -1.89 -12.53
N ALA A 235 -7.17 -2.02 -13.71
CA ALA A 235 -8.63 -2.14 -13.86
C ALA A 235 -9.24 -3.36 -13.14
N ASP A 236 -8.45 -4.41 -12.95
CA ASP A 236 -8.88 -5.66 -12.29
C ASP A 236 -8.81 -5.60 -10.76
N VAL A 237 -8.26 -4.52 -10.22
CA VAL A 237 -8.18 -4.33 -8.76
C VAL A 237 -9.53 -3.90 -8.20
N ALA A 238 -9.99 -4.60 -7.16
CA ALA A 238 -11.27 -4.33 -6.55
C ALA A 238 -11.26 -3.02 -5.75
N VAL A 239 -12.21 -2.13 -6.05
CA VAL A 239 -12.56 -1.01 -5.16
C VAL A 239 -13.22 -1.58 -3.91
N ALA A 240 -12.82 -1.11 -2.73
CA ALA A 240 -13.43 -1.54 -1.48
C ALA A 240 -14.92 -1.14 -1.43
N PRO A 241 -15.79 -1.93 -0.79
CA PRO A 241 -17.20 -1.59 -0.61
C PRO A 241 -17.39 -0.27 0.12
N LEU A 242 -18.51 0.41 -0.13
CA LEU A 242 -18.96 1.54 0.69
C LEU A 242 -19.31 1.07 2.10
N GLN A 243 -19.03 1.92 3.08
CA GLN A 243 -19.35 1.68 4.50
C GLN A 243 -20.48 2.60 4.95
#